data_348cb26d450c799df64f78b5eab10f94
#
_entry.id   348cb26d450c799df64f78b5eab10f94
#
_cell.length_a   1.000
_cell.length_b   1.000
_cell.length_c   1.000
_cell.angle_alpha   90.00
_cell.angle_beta   90.00
_cell.angle_gamma   90.00
#
_symmetry.space_group_name_H-M   'P 1'
#
loop_
_entity.id
_entity.type
_entity.pdbx_description
1 polymer ?
#
loop_
_entity_poly.entity_id
_entity_poly.type
_entity_poly.pdbx_seq_one_letter_code
_entity_poly.pdbx_strand_id
1 'polypeptide(L)' 'MPLVTIDVIKDVFTPQQKAEMIAKVTAAMVEVEGENMRGVTWVKINEIKSGDWAIGGQALKTSDVKALAEGKAA' A
#
# COMPACT_ATOMS: atom_id res chain seq x y z
N MET A 1 10.37 5.31 -17.16
CA MET A 1 10.38 4.41 -15.98
C MET A 1 9.29 4.85 -15.01
N PRO A 2 8.14 4.15 -14.94
CA PRO A 2 7.11 4.51 -13.97
C PRO A 2 7.52 4.09 -12.55
N LEU A 3 7.12 4.88 -11.57
CA LEU A 3 7.25 4.57 -10.16
C LEU A 3 5.89 4.72 -9.49
N VAL A 4 5.41 3.63 -8.87
CA VAL A 4 4.19 3.64 -8.07
C VAL A 4 4.59 3.56 -6.60
N THR A 5 4.07 4.47 -5.80
CA THR A 5 4.30 4.47 -4.36
C THR A 5 3.00 4.17 -3.63
N ILE A 6 3.03 3.20 -2.74
CA ILE A 6 1.89 2.81 -1.91
C ILE A 6 2.23 3.19 -0.47
N ASP A 7 1.47 4.12 0.09
CA ASP A 7 1.65 4.50 1.48
C ASP A 7 0.64 3.75 2.34
N VAL A 8 1.12 3.10 3.38
CA VAL A 8 0.29 2.35 4.32
C VAL A 8 0.71 2.67 5.75
N ILE A 9 -0.20 2.48 6.68
CA ILE A 9 0.15 2.60 8.10
C ILE A 9 0.93 1.34 8.49
N LYS A 10 2.03 1.53 9.21
CA LYS A 10 2.91 0.46 9.64
C LYS A 10 2.16 -0.62 10.43
N ASP A 11 2.50 -1.87 10.19
CA ASP A 11 1.99 -3.07 10.88
C ASP A 11 0.51 -3.39 10.61
N VAL A 12 -0.12 -2.76 9.61
CA VAL A 12 -1.48 -3.12 9.19
C VAL A 12 -1.47 -4.37 8.31
N PHE A 13 -0.49 -4.45 7.41
CA PHE A 13 -0.41 -5.56 6.45
C PHE A 13 0.78 -6.46 6.75
N THR A 14 0.59 -7.77 6.51
CA THR A 14 1.66 -8.75 6.63
C THR A 14 2.68 -8.56 5.51
N PRO A 15 3.93 -9.06 5.68
CA PRO A 15 4.89 -9.07 4.58
C PRO A 15 4.37 -9.75 3.32
N GLN A 16 3.58 -10.82 3.48
CA GLN A 16 2.98 -11.52 2.35
C GLN A 16 1.95 -10.65 1.62
N GLN A 17 1.12 -9.92 2.35
CA GLN A 17 0.15 -9.01 1.74
C GLN A 17 0.86 -7.87 0.99
N LYS A 18 1.93 -7.33 1.55
CA LYS A 18 2.73 -6.29 0.90
C LYS A 18 3.37 -6.81 -0.39
N ALA A 19 3.91 -8.03 -0.37
CA ALA A 19 4.45 -8.65 -1.57
C ALA A 19 3.38 -8.85 -2.64
N GLU A 20 2.18 -9.21 -2.25
CA GLU A 20 1.04 -9.37 -3.17
C GLU A 20 0.61 -8.02 -3.77
N MET A 21 0.59 -6.96 -2.97
CA MET A 21 0.31 -5.61 -3.47
C MET A 21 1.31 -5.20 -4.55
N ILE A 22 2.60 -5.41 -4.29
CA ILE A 22 3.66 -5.09 -5.25
C ILE A 22 3.45 -5.89 -6.54
N ALA A 23 3.21 -7.19 -6.44
CA ALA A 23 3.03 -8.06 -7.61
C ALA A 23 1.81 -7.64 -8.44
N LYS A 24 0.68 -7.39 -7.79
CA LYS A 24 -0.57 -7.04 -8.48
C LYS A 24 -0.53 -5.65 -9.10
N VAL A 25 0.05 -4.68 -8.41
CA VAL A 25 0.20 -3.32 -8.94
C VAL A 25 1.17 -3.33 -10.13
N THR A 26 2.28 -4.06 -10.02
CA THR A 26 3.20 -4.22 -11.14
C THR A 26 2.49 -4.83 -12.34
N ALA A 27 1.73 -5.90 -12.15
CA ALA A 27 1.00 -6.56 -13.22
C ALA A 27 0.00 -5.61 -13.90
N ALA A 28 -0.71 -4.81 -13.11
CA ALA A 28 -1.66 -3.83 -13.64
C ALA A 28 -0.97 -2.77 -14.50
N MET A 29 0.17 -2.27 -14.05
CA MET A 29 0.95 -1.31 -14.80
C MET A 29 1.46 -1.91 -16.11
N VAL A 30 1.99 -3.12 -16.06
CA VAL A 30 2.52 -3.83 -17.24
C VAL A 30 1.41 -4.10 -18.25
N GLU A 31 0.21 -4.40 -17.79
CA GLU A 31 -0.95 -4.60 -18.68
C GLU A 31 -1.20 -3.37 -19.56
N VAL A 32 -1.00 -2.18 -19.02
CA VAL A 32 -1.21 -0.91 -19.73
C VAL A 32 0.01 -0.52 -20.57
N GLU A 33 1.21 -0.62 -19.99
CA GLU A 33 2.45 -0.10 -20.62
C GLU A 33 3.12 -1.11 -21.55
N GLY A 34 2.83 -2.39 -21.42
CA GLY A 34 3.42 -3.46 -22.19
C GLY A 34 4.47 -4.26 -21.43
N GLU A 35 4.61 -5.53 -21.77
CA GLU A 35 5.49 -6.48 -21.08
C GLU A 35 6.96 -6.05 -21.11
N ASN A 36 7.38 -5.37 -22.17
CA ASN A 36 8.77 -4.90 -22.29
C ASN A 36 9.16 -3.90 -21.19
N MET A 37 8.17 -3.27 -20.55
CA MET A 37 8.40 -2.29 -19.49
C MET A 37 8.52 -2.90 -18.10
N ARG A 38 8.28 -4.19 -17.96
CA ARG A 38 8.30 -4.87 -16.64
C ARG A 38 9.60 -4.61 -15.88
N GLY A 39 10.72 -4.74 -16.55
CA GLY A 39 12.04 -4.60 -15.92
C GLY A 39 12.38 -3.19 -15.43
N VAL A 40 11.60 -2.19 -15.83
CA VAL A 40 11.79 -0.79 -15.43
C VAL A 40 10.56 -0.19 -14.74
N THR A 41 9.62 -1.04 -14.35
CA THR A 41 8.44 -0.65 -13.58
C THR A 41 8.75 -0.80 -12.10
N TRP A 42 8.68 0.32 -11.38
CA TRP A 42 9.01 0.36 -9.97
C TRP A 42 7.75 0.46 -9.13
N VAL A 43 7.67 -0.34 -8.09
CA VAL A 43 6.60 -0.27 -7.09
C VAL A 43 7.26 -0.33 -5.73
N LYS A 44 6.91 0.60 -4.86
CA LYS A 44 7.42 0.58 -3.49
C LYS A 44 6.32 0.86 -2.49
N ILE A 45 6.52 0.37 -1.28
CA ILE A 45 5.61 0.58 -0.16
C ILE A 45 6.34 1.40 0.89
N ASN A 46 5.72 2.52 1.29
CA ASN A 46 6.16 3.32 2.43
C ASN A 46 5.29 2.98 3.63
N GLU A 47 5.92 2.63 4.74
CA GLU A 47 5.21 2.41 5.98
C GLU A 47 5.23 3.66 6.83
N ILE A 48 4.04 4.20 7.12
CA ILE A 48 3.87 5.41 7.91
C ILE A 48 3.61 4.98 9.36
N LYS A 49 4.37 5.58 10.28
CA LYS A 49 4.25 5.28 11.70
C LYS A 49 2.81 5.47 12.19
N SER A 50 2.35 4.55 13.05
CA SER A 50 1.06 4.65 13.71
C SER A 50 0.90 6.01 14.39
N GLY A 51 -0.19 6.70 14.08
CA GLY A 51 -0.45 8.04 14.60
C GLY A 51 0.08 9.19 13.74
N ASP A 52 0.91 8.90 12.72
CA ASP A 52 1.43 9.91 11.79
C ASP A 52 0.61 10.04 10.53
N TRP A 53 -0.56 9.42 10.49
CA TRP A 53 -1.52 9.49 9.42
C TRP A 53 -2.80 10.10 9.95
N ALA A 54 -3.34 11.10 9.27
CA ALA A 54 -4.53 11.78 9.75
C ALA A 54 -5.52 12.01 8.61
N ILE A 55 -6.79 11.99 8.96
CA ILE A 55 -7.90 12.38 8.08
C ILE A 55 -8.64 13.53 8.78
N GLY A 56 -8.71 14.67 8.09
CA GLY A 56 -9.35 15.86 8.69
C GLY A 56 -8.73 16.30 10.02
N GLY A 57 -7.43 16.05 10.19
CA GLY A 57 -6.71 16.35 11.43
C GLY A 57 -6.84 15.30 12.51
N GLN A 58 -7.57 14.21 12.26
CA GLN A 58 -7.75 13.10 13.20
C GLN A 58 -6.73 12.02 12.91
N ALA A 59 -5.81 11.80 13.83
CA ALA A 59 -4.77 10.79 13.66
C ALA A 59 -5.36 9.37 13.66
N LEU A 60 -4.90 8.56 12.72
CA LEU A 60 -5.24 7.15 12.64
C LEU A 60 -4.07 6.31 13.14
N LYS A 61 -4.38 5.32 13.95
CA LYS A 61 -3.42 4.36 14.47
C LYS A 61 -3.55 3.03 13.72
N THR A 62 -2.53 2.21 13.82
CA THR A 62 -2.54 0.85 13.28
C THR A 62 -3.78 0.08 13.74
N SER A 63 -4.14 0.18 15.02
CA SER A 63 -5.31 -0.50 15.58
C SER A 63 -6.63 -0.05 14.93
N ASP A 64 -6.74 1.23 14.59
CA ASP A 64 -7.93 1.78 13.93
C ASP A 64 -8.13 1.16 12.55
N VAL A 65 -7.05 1.07 11.78
CA VAL A 65 -7.10 0.53 10.42
C VAL A 65 -7.35 -0.98 10.44
N LYS A 66 -6.74 -1.69 11.38
CA LYS A 66 -7.02 -3.13 11.57
C LYS A 66 -8.48 -3.37 11.90
N ALA A 67 -9.08 -2.53 12.75
CA ALA A 67 -10.49 -2.64 13.08
C ALA A 67 -11.38 -2.44 11.85
N LEU A 68 -11.04 -1.47 10.99
CA LEU A 68 -11.74 -1.27 9.72
C LEU A 68 -11.64 -2.49 8.82
N ALA A 69 -10.46 -3.08 8.70
CA ALA A 69 -10.23 -4.26 7.87
C ALA A 69 -11.04 -5.48 8.36
N GLU A 70 -11.33 -5.53 9.67
CA GLU A 70 -12.16 -6.58 10.27
C GLU A 70 -13.66 -6.29 10.13
N GLY A 71 -14.04 -5.20 9.49
CA GLY A 71 -15.44 -4.80 9.31
C GLY A 71 -16.05 -4.09 10.50
N LYS A 72 -15.24 -3.63 11.45
CA LYS A 72 -15.72 -2.89 12.61
C LYS A 72 -15.81 -1.39 12.27
N ALA A 73 -16.78 -0.71 12.85
CA ALA A 73 -16.89 0.74 12.71
C ALA A 73 -15.70 1.42 13.38
N ALA A 74 -15.16 2.42 12.71
CA ALA A 74 -14.09 3.22 13.26
C ALA A 74 -14.62 4.22 14.29
#